data_4cf87402b9653f00c3b785aa6dcc82a1
#
_entry.id   4cf87402b9653f00c3b785aa6dcc82a1
#
_cell.length_a   1.000
_cell.length_b   1.000
_cell.length_c   1.000
_cell.angle_alpha   90.00
_cell.angle_beta   90.00
_cell.angle_gamma   90.00
#
_symmetry.space_group_name_H-M   'P 1'
#
loop_
_entity.id
_entity.type
_entity.pdbx_description
1 polymer ?
#
loop_
_entity_poly.entity_id
_entity_poly.type
_entity_poly.pdbx_seq_one_letter_code
_entity_poly.pdbx_strand_id
1 'polypeptide(L)'
;MKKMVLIEIKHCIDRAEYKVVFIALMILNIASYILCVKNDIGKSYQFIRSANENFVLQGTEAAYIPYIMYLLLPVYATIIASLSLIREEKSNSSILLIQRIGKKKYLAGKLFGILIVTFLTITIPMLINLLLCHLTYPIHGYDSAWGEPEQCLSLQ
;
A
#
# COMPACT_ATOMS: atom_id res chain seq x y z
N MET A 1 -11.73 -9.09 23.18
CA MET A 1 -11.32 -9.05 21.76
C MET A 1 -10.51 -7.80 21.42
N LYS A 2 -10.99 -6.56 21.69
CA LYS A 2 -10.28 -5.30 21.33
C LYS A 2 -8.83 -5.25 21.86
N LYS A 3 -8.59 -5.59 23.12
CA LYS A 3 -7.23 -5.60 23.72
C LYS A 3 -6.29 -6.60 23.03
N MET A 4 -6.79 -7.76 22.59
CA MET A 4 -5.97 -8.75 21.87
C MET A 4 -5.55 -8.26 20.49
N VAL A 5 -6.48 -7.68 19.74
CA VAL A 5 -6.19 -7.11 18.41
C VAL A 5 -5.14 -6.01 18.53
N LEU A 6 -5.26 -5.11 19.54
CA LEU A 6 -4.30 -4.04 19.79
C LEU A 6 -2.89 -4.57 20.13
N ILE A 7 -2.80 -5.62 20.95
CA ILE A 7 -1.52 -6.25 21.30
C ILE A 7 -0.89 -6.87 20.06
N GLU A 8 -1.69 -7.54 19.22
CA GLU A 8 -1.21 -8.16 17.98
C GLU A 8 -0.71 -7.12 16.98
N ILE A 9 -1.44 -6.01 16.81
CA ILE A 9 -1.02 -4.89 15.97
C ILE A 9 0.32 -4.34 16.42
N LYS A 10 0.47 -4.06 17.73
CA LYS A 10 1.73 -3.58 18.28
C LYS A 10 2.87 -4.58 18.05
N HIS A 11 2.60 -5.85 18.29
CA HIS A 11 3.57 -6.92 18.08
C HIS A 11 4.03 -7.05 16.63
N CYS A 12 3.13 -6.83 15.67
CA CYS A 12 3.47 -6.84 14.23
C CYS A 12 4.32 -5.62 13.84
N ILE A 13 3.95 -4.43 14.31
CA ILE A 13 4.64 -3.16 13.95
C ILE A 13 6.05 -3.10 14.52
N ASP A 14 6.26 -3.61 15.73
CA ASP A 14 7.58 -3.59 16.39
C ASP A 14 8.62 -4.51 15.71
N ARG A 15 8.20 -5.36 14.79
CA ARG A 15 9.08 -6.32 14.10
C ARG A 15 9.96 -5.66 13.03
N ALA A 16 11.21 -6.12 12.95
CA ALA A 16 12.14 -5.65 11.93
C ALA A 16 11.67 -6.01 10.51
N GLU A 17 11.15 -7.22 10.34
CA GLU A 17 10.65 -7.71 9.05
C GLU A 17 9.48 -6.88 8.52
N TYR A 18 8.57 -6.46 9.40
CA TYR A 18 7.48 -5.55 9.06
C TYR A 18 8.03 -4.21 8.54
N LYS A 19 9.01 -3.65 9.25
CA LYS A 19 9.66 -2.39 8.87
C LYS A 19 10.32 -2.48 7.50
N VAL A 20 11.00 -3.60 7.22
CA VAL A 20 11.63 -3.84 5.91
C VAL A 20 10.58 -3.87 4.78
N VAL A 21 9.49 -4.61 4.97
CA VAL A 21 8.39 -4.67 3.99
C VAL A 21 7.75 -3.30 3.78
N PHE A 22 7.50 -2.57 4.86
CA PHE A 22 6.92 -1.22 4.80
C PHE A 22 7.84 -0.24 4.06
N ILE A 23 9.14 -0.25 4.37
CA ILE A 23 10.13 0.60 3.71
C ILE A 23 10.25 0.23 2.22
N ALA A 24 10.26 -1.04 1.88
CA ALA A 24 10.30 -1.50 0.49
C ALA A 24 9.09 -0.99 -0.31
N LEU A 25 7.88 -1.08 0.26
CA LEU A 25 6.67 -0.53 -0.35
C LEU A 25 6.74 1.00 -0.50
N MET A 26 7.25 1.71 0.50
CA MET A 26 7.45 3.16 0.43
C MET A 26 8.41 3.54 -0.70
N ILE A 27 9.54 2.84 -0.81
CA ILE A 27 10.54 3.10 -1.87
C ILE A 27 9.92 2.88 -3.25
N LEU A 28 9.16 1.79 -3.46
CA LEU A 28 8.50 1.52 -4.74
C LEU A 28 7.48 2.60 -5.12
N ASN A 29 6.68 3.07 -4.15
CA ASN A 29 5.70 4.13 -4.38
C ASN A 29 6.37 5.47 -4.70
N ILE A 30 7.45 5.83 -4.00
CA ILE A 30 8.22 7.05 -4.25
C ILE A 30 8.94 6.95 -5.61
N ALA A 31 9.51 5.79 -5.94
CA ALA A 31 10.17 5.58 -7.23
C ALA A 31 9.19 5.72 -8.40
N SER A 32 7.97 5.17 -8.27
CA SER A 32 6.91 5.38 -9.25
C SER A 32 6.61 6.85 -9.47
N TYR A 33 6.41 7.59 -8.39
CA TYR A 33 6.15 9.03 -8.45
C TYR A 33 7.30 9.80 -9.15
N ILE A 34 8.56 9.53 -8.77
CA ILE A 34 9.73 10.19 -9.37
C ILE A 34 9.84 9.89 -10.87
N LEU A 35 9.55 8.66 -11.29
CA LEU A 35 9.57 8.28 -12.70
C LEU A 35 8.48 9.00 -13.50
N CYS A 36 7.28 9.11 -12.97
CA CYS A 36 6.20 9.88 -13.60
C CYS A 36 6.61 11.35 -13.74
N VAL A 37 7.08 11.99 -12.68
CA VAL A 37 7.54 13.39 -12.74
C VAL A 37 8.67 13.57 -13.73
N LYS A 38 9.66 12.67 -13.75
CA LYS A 38 10.80 12.75 -14.67
C LYS A 38 10.34 12.66 -16.14
N ASN A 39 9.39 11.81 -16.43
CA ASN A 39 8.88 11.64 -17.80
C ASN A 39 8.03 12.84 -18.28
N ASP A 40 7.46 13.59 -17.34
CA ASP A 40 6.62 14.76 -17.67
C ASP A 40 7.38 16.08 -17.70
N ILE A 41 8.64 16.10 -17.24
CA ILE A 41 9.52 17.28 -17.36
C ILE A 41 9.76 17.60 -18.84
N GLY A 42 9.38 18.80 -19.25
CA GLY A 42 9.55 19.28 -20.63
C GLY A 42 8.36 19.04 -21.54
N LYS A 43 7.30 18.36 -21.09
CA LYS A 43 6.05 18.28 -21.84
C LYS A 43 5.24 19.55 -21.68
N SER A 44 4.54 19.96 -22.74
CA SER A 44 3.55 21.05 -22.66
C SER A 44 2.42 20.64 -21.73
N TYR A 45 1.85 21.60 -21.00
CA TYR A 45 0.77 21.37 -20.02
C TYR A 45 -0.42 20.57 -20.59
N GLN A 46 -0.71 20.75 -21.88
CA GLN A 46 -1.76 20.02 -22.60
C GLN A 46 -1.54 18.50 -22.70
N PHE A 47 -0.31 18.02 -22.51
CA PHE A 47 0.03 16.59 -22.58
C PHE A 47 0.31 15.99 -21.21
N ILE A 48 0.14 16.76 -20.14
CA ILE A 48 0.32 16.26 -18.77
C ILE A 48 -0.95 15.52 -18.35
N ARG A 49 -0.79 14.28 -17.92
CA ARG A 49 -1.89 13.43 -17.46
C ARG A 49 -2.44 13.88 -16.12
N SER A 50 -3.67 13.46 -15.84
CA SER A 50 -4.32 13.75 -14.55
C SER A 50 -3.61 13.08 -13.37
N ALA A 51 -3.81 13.63 -12.17
CA ALA A 51 -3.26 13.05 -10.94
C ALA A 51 -3.67 11.58 -10.74
N ASN A 52 -4.89 11.20 -11.15
CA ASN A 52 -5.41 9.86 -11.02
C ASN A 52 -4.72 8.88 -11.98
N GLU A 53 -4.36 9.30 -13.19
CA GLU A 53 -3.66 8.45 -14.16
C GLU A 53 -2.19 8.23 -13.80
N ASN A 54 -1.57 9.17 -13.09
CA ASN A 54 -0.20 9.06 -12.60
C ASN A 54 -0.08 8.32 -11.26
N PHE A 55 -1.22 7.90 -10.69
CA PHE A 55 -1.23 7.08 -9.48
C PHE A 55 -0.55 5.71 -9.72
N VAL A 56 0.17 5.21 -8.73
CA VAL A 56 1.03 4.02 -8.82
C VAL A 56 0.35 2.77 -9.38
N LEU A 57 -0.95 2.62 -9.24
CA LEU A 57 -1.69 1.47 -9.77
C LEU A 57 -2.15 1.66 -11.22
N GLN A 58 -2.26 2.89 -11.70
CA GLN A 58 -2.70 3.21 -13.05
C GLN A 58 -1.55 3.73 -13.92
N GLY A 59 -0.43 4.10 -13.30
CA GLY A 59 0.69 4.82 -13.89
C GLY A 59 1.15 4.26 -15.24
N THR A 60 0.66 4.86 -16.29
CA THR A 60 0.96 4.48 -17.68
C THR A 60 2.38 4.84 -18.07
N GLU A 61 2.97 5.87 -17.49
CA GLU A 61 4.33 6.32 -17.78
C GLU A 61 5.39 5.44 -17.07
N ALA A 62 5.05 4.84 -15.94
CA ALA A 62 5.90 3.91 -15.20
C ALA A 62 5.38 2.47 -15.33
N ALA A 63 5.04 2.05 -16.55
CA ALA A 63 4.27 0.83 -16.86
C ALA A 63 4.72 -0.45 -16.13
N TYR A 64 6.02 -0.59 -15.84
CA TYR A 64 6.55 -1.77 -15.15
C TYR A 64 6.26 -1.79 -13.65
N ILE A 65 6.16 -0.64 -13.00
CA ILE A 65 5.98 -0.56 -11.53
C ILE A 65 4.61 -1.05 -11.10
N PRO A 66 3.47 -0.70 -11.73
CA PRO A 66 2.18 -1.29 -11.42
C PRO A 66 2.18 -2.81 -11.49
N TYR A 67 2.77 -3.41 -12.52
CA TYR A 67 2.85 -4.87 -12.63
C TYR A 67 3.66 -5.50 -11.49
N ILE A 68 4.80 -4.91 -11.15
CA ILE A 68 5.62 -5.35 -10.01
C ILE A 68 4.82 -5.22 -8.71
N MET A 69 4.09 -4.12 -8.52
CA MET A 69 3.25 -3.92 -7.34
C MET A 69 2.14 -4.98 -7.25
N TYR A 70 1.40 -5.25 -8.33
CA TYR A 70 0.35 -6.28 -8.35
C TYR A 70 0.90 -7.67 -8.00
N LEU A 71 2.11 -8.00 -8.46
CA LEU A 71 2.75 -9.27 -8.18
C LEU A 71 3.28 -9.35 -6.75
N LEU A 72 3.80 -8.26 -6.21
CA LEU A 72 4.39 -8.22 -4.86
C LEU A 72 3.35 -8.06 -3.74
N LEU A 73 2.18 -7.46 -3.99
CA LEU A 73 1.14 -7.28 -2.98
C LEU A 73 0.75 -8.58 -2.25
N PRO A 74 0.41 -9.69 -2.94
CA PRO A 74 0.10 -10.95 -2.27
C PRO A 74 1.31 -11.53 -1.54
N VAL A 75 2.52 -11.33 -2.05
CA VAL A 75 3.76 -11.79 -1.40
C VAL A 75 3.97 -11.04 -0.10
N TYR A 76 3.83 -9.72 -0.08
CA TYR A 76 3.93 -8.92 1.15
C TYR A 76 2.86 -9.29 2.17
N ALA A 77 1.62 -9.50 1.73
CA ALA A 77 0.54 -9.94 2.60
C ALA A 77 0.84 -11.30 3.26
N THR A 78 1.37 -12.26 2.48
CA THR A 78 1.73 -13.58 3.01
C THR A 78 2.94 -13.54 3.94
N ILE A 79 3.94 -12.71 3.68
CA ILE A 79 5.08 -12.51 4.58
C ILE A 79 4.60 -12.00 5.94
N ILE A 80 3.78 -10.95 5.97
CA ILE A 80 3.26 -10.37 7.22
C ILE A 80 2.46 -11.42 8.00
N ALA A 81 1.60 -12.19 7.32
CA ALA A 81 0.78 -13.20 7.93
C ALA A 81 1.60 -14.37 8.48
N SER A 82 2.54 -14.91 7.70
CA SER A 82 3.35 -16.07 8.07
C SER A 82 4.27 -15.79 9.25
N LEU A 83 4.89 -14.63 9.29
CA LEU A 83 5.78 -14.22 10.37
C LEU A 83 5.06 -14.11 11.72
N SER A 84 3.80 -13.66 11.71
CA SER A 84 2.98 -13.64 12.92
C SER A 84 2.69 -15.05 13.45
N LEU A 85 2.47 -16.04 12.57
CA LEU A 85 2.15 -17.40 12.93
C LEU A 85 3.37 -18.18 13.44
N ILE A 86 4.48 -18.15 12.70
CA ILE A 86 5.68 -18.98 12.99
C ILE A 86 6.30 -18.64 14.36
N ARG A 87 6.31 -17.38 14.73
CA ARG A 87 6.99 -16.96 15.97
C ARG A 87 6.24 -17.35 17.24
N GLU A 88 4.92 -17.37 17.19
CA GLU A 88 4.12 -17.82 18.35
C GLU A 88 4.21 -19.32 18.56
N GLU A 89 4.36 -20.08 17.49
CA GLU A 89 4.59 -21.51 17.58
C GLU A 89 5.90 -21.82 18.33
N LYS A 90 6.94 -21.00 18.10
CA LYS A 90 8.24 -21.13 18.80
C LYS A 90 8.20 -20.69 20.28
N SER A 91 7.27 -19.83 20.68
CA SER A 91 7.27 -19.25 22.04
C SER A 91 6.41 -20.01 23.04
N ASN A 92 5.69 -21.08 22.65
CA ASN A 92 4.71 -21.82 23.46
C ASN A 92 3.66 -20.93 24.20
N SER A 93 3.69 -19.62 23.99
CA SER A 93 2.78 -18.66 24.60
C SER A 93 1.34 -18.81 24.11
N SER A 94 1.19 -19.34 22.89
CA SER A 94 -0.11 -19.63 22.28
C SER A 94 -0.93 -20.63 23.12
N ILE A 95 -0.31 -21.64 23.73
CA ILE A 95 -0.99 -22.67 24.51
C ILE A 95 -1.65 -22.05 25.75
N LEU A 96 -0.92 -21.20 26.48
CA LEU A 96 -1.43 -20.54 27.69
C LEU A 96 -2.57 -19.56 27.38
N LEU A 97 -2.48 -18.84 26.26
CA LEU A 97 -3.51 -17.91 25.81
C LEU A 97 -4.76 -18.64 25.31
N ILE A 98 -4.60 -19.75 24.61
CA ILE A 98 -5.72 -20.59 24.14
C ILE A 98 -6.49 -21.18 25.31
N GLN A 99 -5.80 -21.64 26.35
CA GLN A 99 -6.44 -22.18 27.57
C GLN A 99 -7.26 -21.13 28.31
N ARG A 100 -6.80 -19.86 28.33
CA ARG A 100 -7.45 -18.76 29.05
C ARG A 100 -8.64 -18.15 28.32
N ILE A 101 -8.58 -18.03 26.99
CA ILE A 101 -9.52 -17.22 26.20
C ILE A 101 -10.40 -18.09 25.30
N GLY A 102 -9.99 -19.33 25.07
CA GLY A 102 -10.61 -20.26 24.14
C GLY A 102 -10.09 -20.12 22.69
N LYS A 103 -9.90 -21.24 22.02
CA LYS A 103 -9.27 -21.35 20.70
C LYS A 103 -9.92 -20.47 19.63
N LYS A 104 -11.26 -20.42 19.57
CA LYS A 104 -11.98 -19.66 18.55
C LYS A 104 -11.77 -18.14 18.69
N LYS A 105 -11.85 -17.61 19.92
CA LYS A 105 -11.68 -16.17 20.19
C LYS A 105 -10.24 -15.73 19.97
N TYR A 106 -9.28 -16.56 20.31
CA TYR A 106 -7.86 -16.33 20.08
C TYR A 106 -7.57 -16.23 18.57
N LEU A 107 -8.01 -17.25 17.79
CA LEU A 107 -7.76 -17.31 16.35
C LEU A 107 -8.42 -16.11 15.61
N ALA A 108 -9.66 -15.79 15.95
CA ALA A 108 -10.35 -14.65 15.37
C ALA A 108 -9.63 -13.33 15.67
N GLY A 109 -9.23 -13.09 16.94
CA GLY A 109 -8.52 -11.87 17.32
C GLY A 109 -7.19 -11.72 16.57
N LYS A 110 -6.47 -12.82 16.36
CA LYS A 110 -5.23 -12.86 15.62
C LYS A 110 -5.43 -12.57 14.12
N LEU A 111 -6.38 -13.25 13.48
CA LEU A 111 -6.69 -13.01 12.06
C LEU A 111 -7.09 -11.56 11.80
N PHE A 112 -7.95 -10.99 12.64
CA PHE A 112 -8.32 -9.57 12.52
C PHE A 112 -7.13 -8.63 12.73
N GLY A 113 -6.23 -8.92 13.69
CA GLY A 113 -5.03 -8.15 13.91
C GLY A 113 -4.11 -8.14 12.67
N ILE A 114 -3.82 -9.31 12.13
CA ILE A 114 -3.00 -9.47 10.92
C ILE A 114 -3.64 -8.75 9.72
N LEU A 115 -4.95 -8.91 9.53
CA LEU A 115 -5.68 -8.29 8.42
C LEU A 115 -5.60 -6.76 8.49
N ILE A 116 -5.81 -6.17 9.66
CA ILE A 116 -5.71 -4.72 9.87
C ILE A 116 -4.29 -4.24 9.57
N VAL A 117 -3.26 -4.91 10.10
CA VAL A 117 -1.86 -4.53 9.87
C VAL A 117 -1.50 -4.62 8.40
N THR A 118 -1.87 -5.71 7.72
CA THR A 118 -1.61 -5.88 6.29
C THR A 118 -2.29 -4.80 5.47
N PHE A 119 -3.55 -4.51 5.76
CA PHE A 119 -4.31 -3.45 5.08
C PHE A 119 -3.64 -2.08 5.26
N LEU A 120 -3.27 -1.70 6.49
CA LEU A 120 -2.60 -0.43 6.76
C LEU A 120 -1.23 -0.35 6.08
N THR A 121 -0.47 -1.45 6.07
CA THR A 121 0.87 -1.50 5.45
C THR A 121 0.83 -1.23 3.96
N ILE A 122 -0.21 -1.69 3.28
CA ILE A 122 -0.38 -1.48 1.85
C ILE A 122 -1.00 -0.11 1.56
N THR A 123 -2.03 0.26 2.33
CA THR A 123 -2.82 1.47 2.07
C THR A 123 -2.05 2.75 2.35
N ILE A 124 -1.24 2.81 3.42
CA ILE A 124 -0.52 4.04 3.79
C ILE A 124 0.45 4.49 2.68
N PRO A 125 1.36 3.65 2.14
CA PRO A 125 2.24 4.05 1.05
C PRO A 125 1.47 4.49 -0.21
N MET A 126 0.37 3.83 -0.53
CA MET A 126 -0.47 4.19 -1.68
C MET A 126 -1.15 5.54 -1.49
N LEU A 127 -1.69 5.83 -0.31
CA LEU A 127 -2.28 7.13 -0.01
C LEU A 127 -1.25 8.26 -0.08
N ILE A 128 -0.02 8.03 0.40
CA ILE A 128 1.06 9.00 0.28
C ILE A 128 1.38 9.27 -1.19
N ASN A 129 1.49 8.24 -2.02
CA ASN A 129 1.71 8.39 -3.45
C ASN A 129 0.57 9.17 -4.12
N LEU A 130 -0.68 8.82 -3.82
CA LEU A 130 -1.85 9.53 -4.34
C LEU A 130 -1.86 11.01 -3.94
N LEU A 131 -1.53 11.30 -2.69
CA LEU A 131 -1.45 12.67 -2.18
C LEU A 131 -0.34 13.46 -2.90
N LEU A 132 0.84 12.86 -3.11
CA LEU A 132 1.91 13.48 -3.89
C LEU A 132 1.48 13.75 -5.33
N CYS A 133 0.78 12.82 -5.97
CA CYS A 133 0.24 13.03 -7.31
C CYS A 133 -0.76 14.19 -7.35
N HIS A 134 -1.67 14.27 -6.39
CA HIS A 134 -2.65 15.39 -6.34
C HIS A 134 -2.03 16.75 -6.03
N LEU A 135 -0.89 16.79 -5.36
CA LEU A 135 -0.18 18.05 -5.10
C LEU A 135 0.60 18.56 -6.30
N THR A 136 1.01 17.68 -7.21
CA THR A 136 1.90 18.02 -8.34
C THR A 136 1.20 18.02 -9.69
N TYR A 137 0.18 17.21 -9.87
CA TYR A 137 -0.54 17.07 -11.14
C TYR A 137 -1.90 17.74 -11.10
N PRO A 138 -2.38 18.24 -12.27
CA PRO A 138 -3.71 18.79 -12.37
C PRO A 138 -4.78 17.73 -12.11
N ILE A 139 -5.90 18.14 -11.54
CA ILE A 139 -7.05 17.24 -11.29
C ILE A 139 -7.64 16.77 -12.62
N HIS A 140 -7.73 17.70 -13.60
CA HIS A 140 -8.15 17.44 -14.96
C HIS A 140 -6.93 17.56 -15.87
N GLY A 141 -6.39 16.44 -16.33
CA GLY A 141 -5.27 16.37 -17.25
C GLY A 141 -5.71 15.75 -18.57
N TYR A 142 -4.75 15.56 -19.48
CA TYR A 142 -4.98 14.78 -20.70
C TYR A 142 -5.41 13.35 -20.32
N ASP A 143 -6.61 12.99 -20.73
CA ASP A 143 -7.14 11.64 -20.54
C ASP A 143 -6.88 10.82 -21.81
N SER A 144 -5.93 9.89 -21.71
CA SER A 144 -5.56 9.00 -22.82
C SER A 144 -6.70 8.07 -23.25
N ALA A 145 -7.69 7.83 -22.39
CA ALA A 145 -8.83 6.99 -22.70
C ALA A 145 -9.84 7.65 -23.64
N TRP A 146 -9.93 8.98 -23.63
CA TRP A 146 -10.90 9.72 -24.41
C TRP A 146 -10.30 10.49 -25.59
N GLY A 147 -8.99 10.57 -25.72
CA GLY A 147 -8.31 11.16 -26.87
C GLY A 147 -8.53 12.67 -27.12
N GLU A 148 -9.22 13.36 -26.22
CA GLU A 148 -9.58 14.78 -26.41
C GLU A 148 -8.93 15.71 -25.37
N PRO A 149 -8.11 16.67 -25.82
CA PRO A 149 -7.52 17.70 -24.94
C PRO A 149 -8.53 18.79 -24.55
N GLU A 150 -9.80 18.69 -24.97
CA GLU A 150 -10.76 19.78 -24.86
C GLU A 150 -11.27 20.06 -23.45
N GLN A 151 -11.20 19.10 -22.54
CA GLN A 151 -11.72 19.31 -21.19
C GLN A 151 -10.84 20.20 -20.30
N CYS A 152 -9.60 20.46 -20.68
CA CYS A 152 -8.73 21.39 -19.96
C CYS A 152 -9.06 22.87 -20.20
N LEU A 153 -9.81 23.21 -21.27
CA LEU A 153 -10.11 24.56 -21.68
C LEU A 153 -11.42 25.12 -21.12
N SER A 154 -12.27 24.28 -20.52
CA SER A 154 -13.61 24.73 -20.07
C SER A 154 -13.66 25.32 -18.65
N LEU A 155 -12.50 25.49 -17.98
CA LEU A 155 -12.41 26.00 -16.60
C LEU A 155 -11.51 27.27 -16.48
N GLN A 156 -11.40 28.06 -17.53
CA GLN A 156 -10.92 29.45 -17.41
C GLN A 156 -12.06 30.44 -17.32
#